data_fff9c0a976935f9c802779308c9619b3
#
_entry.id   fff9c0a976935f9c802779308c9619b3
#
_cell.length_a   1.000
_cell.length_b   1.000
_cell.length_c   1.000
_cell.angle_alpha   90.00
_cell.angle_beta   90.00
_cell.angle_gamma   90.00
#
_symmetry.space_group_name_H-M   'P 1'
#
loop_
_entity.id
_entity.type
_entity.pdbx_description
1 polymer ?
#
loop_
_entity_poly.entity_id
_entity_poly.type
_entity_poly.pdbx_seq_one_letter_code
_entity_poly.pdbx_strand_id
1 'polypeptide(L)'
;MDAKFADRFGATVQIKAAPNTASDRGYEGTVAWAFLSYRPSNDWLFRIGKQRIPLYLYSQNYNIGVTYDLARLPTEMYSISPSNDFNGVSASKNWELDNGELVVDGYLGKSDLDVRFWFRDGVPPTSNPGAVFLPLGVTGGGLAVSYKRKEDVFRVGLGRVQISEKNRSNSYPVTYPFVTLFPNVGYYQVDSSLPGPGIPTIDSYGYKTITLGADVGLGSGFRVMTEFARSLVSKTSFSTQSVRGYVSVLKRIDRWTPYVAYAFLHSDRAQLDVRANVNGNAVPNFIPGAAQINASQRTGADGFLVFDQSSVALGSSYALSANSSIKAELMRTRVGQVSSLVDGPPGSNIRHQNINVFSVSYNFVF
;
A
#
# COMPACT_ATOMS: atom_id res chain seq x y z
N MET A 1 13.18 18.62 10.70
CA MET A 1 14.25 19.25 11.51
C MET A 1 15.35 18.23 11.69
N ASP A 2 16.54 18.57 11.28
CA ASP A 2 17.74 17.75 11.45
C ASP A 2 18.68 18.50 12.37
N ALA A 3 19.24 17.80 13.36
CA ALA A 3 20.20 18.34 14.30
C ALA A 3 21.45 17.45 14.36
N LYS A 4 22.64 18.05 14.18
CA LYS A 4 23.91 17.41 14.47
C LYS A 4 24.37 17.88 15.86
N PHE A 5 24.70 16.94 16.74
CA PHE A 5 25.17 17.27 18.11
C PHE A 5 26.57 16.71 18.42
N ALA A 6 27.17 15.96 17.44
CA ALA A 6 28.58 15.60 17.40
C ALA A 6 28.95 15.23 15.96
N ASP A 7 30.25 15.10 15.64
CA ASP A 7 30.74 14.84 14.28
C ASP A 7 30.10 13.62 13.61
N ARG A 8 29.73 12.61 14.42
CA ARG A 8 29.20 11.32 13.96
C ARG A 8 27.75 11.05 14.34
N PHE A 9 27.11 11.94 15.10
CA PHE A 9 25.75 11.74 15.62
C PHE A 9 24.81 12.83 15.12
N GLY A 10 23.59 12.42 14.80
CA GLY A 10 22.51 13.32 14.42
C GLY A 10 21.15 12.80 14.89
N ALA A 11 20.18 13.70 14.90
CA ALA A 11 18.79 13.38 15.15
C ALA A 11 17.92 14.00 14.06
N THR A 12 16.91 13.28 13.61
CA THR A 12 15.95 13.76 12.62
C THR A 12 14.53 13.58 13.16
N VAL A 13 13.73 14.65 13.07
CA VAL A 13 12.29 14.61 13.38
C VAL A 13 11.51 15.21 12.22
N GLN A 14 10.49 14.48 11.74
CA GLN A 14 9.52 14.96 10.75
C GLN A 14 8.11 14.72 11.28
N ILE A 15 7.33 15.80 11.35
CA ILE A 15 5.90 15.76 11.69
C ILE A 15 5.11 16.04 10.41
N LYS A 16 3.99 15.35 10.23
CA LYS A 16 3.03 15.61 9.16
C LYS A 16 1.64 15.78 9.73
N ALA A 17 0.85 16.65 9.13
CA ALA A 17 -0.60 16.65 9.26
C ALA A 17 -1.19 15.97 8.02
N ALA A 18 -2.00 14.97 8.21
CA ALA A 18 -2.57 14.17 7.13
C ALA A 18 -3.99 13.72 7.51
N PRO A 19 -4.81 13.27 6.53
CA PRO A 19 -6.07 12.59 6.84
C PRO A 19 -5.84 11.49 7.86
N ASN A 20 -6.79 11.32 8.77
CA ASN A 20 -6.72 10.33 9.86
C ASN A 20 -6.62 8.91 9.27
N THR A 21 -5.75 8.07 9.84
CA THR A 21 -5.52 6.70 9.37
C THR A 21 -6.42 5.67 10.05
N ALA A 22 -7.05 6.03 11.16
CA ALA A 22 -7.98 5.17 11.92
C ALA A 22 -9.46 5.64 11.80
N SER A 23 -9.75 6.61 10.94
CA SER A 23 -11.09 7.16 10.72
C SER A 23 -11.17 7.85 9.36
N ASP A 24 -12.32 7.76 8.69
CA ASP A 24 -12.59 8.53 7.46
C ASP A 24 -12.84 10.04 7.71
N ARG A 25 -12.69 10.51 8.93
CA ARG A 25 -13.00 11.89 9.32
C ARG A 25 -11.80 12.58 9.95
N GLY A 26 -11.61 13.85 9.55
CA GLY A 26 -10.64 14.76 10.15
C GLY A 26 -9.20 14.51 9.71
N TYR A 27 -8.32 15.25 10.34
CA TYR A 27 -6.87 15.21 10.14
C TYR A 27 -6.19 14.88 11.46
N GLU A 28 -5.04 14.23 11.38
CA GLU A 28 -4.19 13.93 12.53
C GLU A 28 -2.77 14.44 12.32
N GLY A 29 -2.16 14.89 13.41
CA GLY A 29 -0.72 15.18 13.47
C GLY A 29 0.04 13.91 13.81
N THR A 30 0.89 13.42 12.91
CA THR A 30 1.67 12.21 13.14
C THR A 30 3.16 12.47 12.96
N VAL A 31 3.97 11.77 13.76
CA VAL A 31 5.42 11.74 13.58
C VAL A 31 5.73 10.76 12.45
N ALA A 32 6.25 11.26 11.34
CA ALA A 32 6.66 10.44 10.19
C ALA A 32 8.07 9.87 10.39
N TRP A 33 9.00 10.68 10.93
CA TRP A 33 10.35 10.28 11.32
C TRP A 33 10.66 10.78 12.73
N ALA A 34 11.34 9.96 13.51
CA ALA A 34 11.96 10.34 14.78
C ALA A 34 13.05 9.33 15.08
N PHE A 35 14.28 9.62 14.67
CA PHE A 35 15.39 8.70 14.84
C PHE A 35 16.71 9.40 15.18
N LEU A 36 17.56 8.68 15.87
CA LEU A 36 18.97 8.99 16.03
C LEU A 36 19.78 8.31 14.93
N SER A 37 20.81 8.99 14.45
CA SER A 37 21.73 8.46 13.45
C SER A 37 23.16 8.46 13.98
N TYR A 38 23.91 7.41 13.62
CA TYR A 38 25.33 7.26 13.90
C TYR A 38 26.07 6.95 12.61
N ARG A 39 27.09 7.75 12.31
CA ARG A 39 27.91 7.65 11.09
C ARG A 39 29.38 7.45 11.48
N PRO A 40 29.81 6.18 11.69
CA PRO A 40 31.22 5.89 12.08
C PRO A 40 32.22 6.25 10.99
N SER A 41 31.83 6.15 9.71
CA SER A 41 32.63 6.54 8.54
C SER A 41 31.69 7.14 7.47
N ASN A 42 32.23 7.62 6.37
CA ASN A 42 31.44 8.18 5.27
C ASN A 42 30.56 7.14 4.60
N ASP A 43 30.93 5.86 4.66
CA ASP A 43 30.23 4.77 3.99
C ASP A 43 29.16 4.10 4.85
N TRP A 44 29.20 4.23 6.18
CA TRP A 44 28.27 3.58 7.08
C TRP A 44 27.31 4.57 7.74
N LEU A 45 26.05 4.19 7.77
CA LEU A 45 25.00 4.93 8.47
C LEU A 45 24.08 3.97 9.23
N PHE A 46 24.06 4.12 10.55
CA PHE A 46 23.13 3.40 11.43
C PHE A 46 22.07 4.36 11.94
N ARG A 47 20.82 3.86 12.07
CA ARG A 47 19.70 4.62 12.62
C ARG A 47 18.92 3.76 13.59
N ILE A 48 18.38 4.40 14.63
CA ILE A 48 17.47 3.79 15.61
C ILE A 48 16.30 4.75 15.88
N GLY A 49 15.09 4.24 15.85
CA GLY A 49 13.86 5.00 16.07
C GLY A 49 12.82 4.79 15.00
N LYS A 50 11.92 5.77 14.81
CA LYS A 50 10.87 5.73 13.79
C LYS A 50 11.43 6.18 12.44
N GLN A 51 11.35 5.30 11.45
CA GLN A 51 11.95 5.47 10.12
C GLN A 51 10.98 5.01 9.03
N ARG A 52 11.25 5.43 7.77
CA ARG A 52 10.58 4.90 6.57
C ARG A 52 11.19 3.57 6.13
N ILE A 53 10.34 2.68 5.66
CA ILE A 53 10.74 1.39 5.09
C ILE A 53 11.41 1.63 3.73
N PRO A 54 12.70 1.30 3.54
CA PRO A 54 13.44 1.65 2.32
C PRO A 54 13.27 0.63 1.18
N LEU A 55 12.06 0.16 0.89
CA LEU A 55 11.82 -0.86 -0.15
C LEU A 55 11.67 -0.29 -1.56
N TYR A 56 10.90 0.79 -1.71
CA TYR A 56 10.59 1.39 -3.00
C TYR A 56 11.53 2.56 -3.31
N LEU A 57 11.57 3.00 -4.56
CA LEU A 57 12.42 4.13 -4.99
C LEU A 57 12.19 5.39 -4.16
N TYR A 58 10.91 5.73 -3.92
CA TYR A 58 10.52 6.97 -3.25
C TYR A 58 10.03 6.76 -1.81
N SER A 59 10.25 5.58 -1.21
CA SER A 59 9.79 5.30 0.15
C SER A 59 10.27 6.34 1.16
N GLN A 60 11.53 6.72 1.10
CA GLN A 60 12.14 7.63 2.08
C GLN A 60 11.63 9.08 1.93
N ASN A 61 11.37 9.51 0.70
CA ASN A 61 10.92 10.86 0.40
C ASN A 61 9.44 10.96 -0.02
N TYR A 62 8.66 9.92 0.23
CA TYR A 62 7.23 9.83 -0.09
C TYR A 62 6.41 11.08 0.31
N ASN A 63 6.72 11.67 1.47
CA ASN A 63 6.04 12.86 1.97
C ASN A 63 6.72 14.18 1.57
N ILE A 64 7.76 14.16 0.73
CA ILE A 64 8.53 15.35 0.33
C ILE A 64 8.28 15.60 -1.15
N GLY A 65 7.15 16.22 -1.45
CA GLY A 65 6.66 16.36 -2.83
C GLY A 65 7.62 17.05 -3.80
N VAL A 66 8.51 17.92 -3.35
CA VAL A 66 9.51 18.58 -4.22
C VAL A 66 10.56 17.62 -4.80
N THR A 67 10.68 16.41 -4.27
CA THR A 67 11.70 15.43 -4.66
C THR A 67 11.33 14.55 -5.86
N TYR A 68 10.12 14.68 -6.38
CA TYR A 68 9.65 13.98 -7.57
C TYR A 68 8.68 14.87 -8.36
N ASP A 69 8.55 14.63 -9.67
CA ASP A 69 7.75 15.49 -10.56
C ASP A 69 6.27 15.10 -10.64
N LEU A 70 5.90 13.89 -10.28
CA LEU A 70 4.50 13.45 -10.27
C LEU A 70 3.68 14.25 -9.24
N ALA A 71 2.43 14.57 -9.53
CA ALA A 71 1.55 15.26 -8.58
C ALA A 71 1.31 14.41 -7.33
N ARG A 72 1.27 13.10 -7.51
CA ARG A 72 1.31 12.08 -6.46
C ARG A 72 2.00 10.82 -6.97
N LEU A 73 2.58 10.05 -6.08
CA LEU A 73 3.09 8.73 -6.44
C LEU A 73 1.91 7.79 -6.73
N PRO A 74 2.04 6.86 -7.68
CA PRO A 74 0.94 5.97 -8.10
C PRO A 74 0.33 5.20 -6.93
N THR A 75 -0.99 5.34 -6.77
CA THR A 75 -1.77 4.72 -5.69
C THR A 75 -1.63 3.20 -5.71
N GLU A 76 -1.62 2.61 -6.91
CA GLU A 76 -1.48 1.17 -7.12
C GLU A 76 -0.18 0.61 -6.53
N MET A 77 0.87 1.41 -6.50
CA MET A 77 2.18 1.00 -5.98
C MET A 77 2.35 1.30 -4.49
N TYR A 78 1.93 2.50 -4.04
CA TYR A 78 2.31 3.05 -2.74
C TYR A 78 1.23 2.93 -1.66
N SER A 79 -0.05 2.64 -2.00
CA SER A 79 -1.14 2.60 -1.02
C SER A 79 -1.37 1.23 -0.38
N ILE A 80 -0.75 0.17 -0.87
CA ILE A 80 -0.98 -1.20 -0.38
C ILE A 80 0.23 -1.83 0.33
N SER A 81 1.19 -1.02 0.72
CA SER A 81 2.27 -1.51 1.61
C SER A 81 1.67 -1.82 2.99
N PRO A 82 2.04 -2.95 3.63
CA PRO A 82 1.58 -3.27 4.99
C PRO A 82 1.91 -2.16 5.99
N SER A 83 2.99 -1.43 5.79
CA SER A 83 3.33 -0.20 6.51
C SER A 83 4.27 0.64 5.66
N ASN A 84 4.25 1.96 5.87
CA ASN A 84 5.19 2.90 5.26
C ASN A 84 6.33 3.27 6.20
N ASP A 85 6.18 3.05 7.50
CA ASP A 85 7.19 3.33 8.52
C ASP A 85 7.31 2.18 9.52
N PHE A 86 8.38 2.22 10.31
CA PHE A 86 8.65 1.25 11.36
C PHE A 86 9.41 1.90 12.51
N ASN A 87 9.25 1.35 13.70
CA ASN A 87 10.09 1.63 14.86
C ASN A 87 11.12 0.52 15.00
N GLY A 88 12.40 0.84 14.86
CA GLY A 88 13.43 -0.17 14.86
C GLY A 88 14.80 0.36 14.51
N VAL A 89 15.63 -0.50 13.94
CA VAL A 89 17.00 -0.21 13.55
C VAL A 89 17.18 -0.38 12.05
N SER A 90 18.06 0.44 11.47
CA SER A 90 18.53 0.25 10.10
C SER A 90 20.03 0.51 10.00
N ALA A 91 20.63 -0.12 8.99
CA ALA A 91 22.00 0.09 8.58
C ALA A 91 22.05 0.29 7.08
N SER A 92 22.82 1.27 6.64
CA SER A 92 23.12 1.51 5.23
C SER A 92 24.64 1.46 5.03
N LYS A 93 25.08 0.74 4.01
CA LYS A 93 26.48 0.73 3.56
C LYS A 93 26.53 1.22 2.13
N ASN A 94 27.45 2.12 1.90
CA ASN A 94 27.75 2.68 0.58
C ASN A 94 29.14 2.18 0.10
N TRP A 95 29.21 1.90 -1.19
CA TRP A 95 30.45 1.62 -1.90
C TRP A 95 30.54 2.56 -3.11
N GLU A 96 31.61 3.35 -3.15
CA GLU A 96 31.95 4.11 -4.34
C GLU A 96 32.55 3.17 -5.40
N LEU A 97 32.03 3.24 -6.63
CA LEU A 97 32.49 2.50 -7.80
C LEU A 97 32.99 3.49 -8.84
N ASP A 98 33.81 3.06 -9.81
CA ASP A 98 34.36 3.93 -10.85
C ASP A 98 33.28 4.72 -11.62
N ASN A 99 32.09 4.13 -11.80
CA ASN A 99 31.00 4.72 -12.57
C ASN A 99 29.71 4.91 -11.77
N GLY A 100 29.74 4.94 -10.44
CA GLY A 100 28.53 5.11 -9.63
C GLY A 100 28.71 4.72 -8.17
N GLU A 101 27.58 4.54 -7.52
CA GLU A 101 27.47 4.25 -6.08
C GLU A 101 26.57 3.04 -5.88
N LEU A 102 27.03 2.04 -5.14
CA LEU A 102 26.23 0.91 -4.68
C LEU A 102 25.85 1.12 -3.22
N VAL A 103 24.56 1.13 -2.93
CA VAL A 103 24.04 1.28 -1.56
C VAL A 103 23.25 0.04 -1.18
N VAL A 104 23.54 -0.50 0.00
CA VAL A 104 22.76 -1.59 0.61
C VAL A 104 22.14 -1.08 1.90
N ASP A 105 20.82 -1.15 1.97
CA ASP A 105 20.00 -0.78 3.12
C ASP A 105 19.42 -2.03 3.76
N GLY A 106 19.68 -2.25 5.06
CA GLY A 106 19.01 -3.27 5.85
C GLY A 106 18.20 -2.65 6.97
N TYR A 107 17.03 -3.23 7.29
CA TYR A 107 16.17 -2.74 8.36
C TYR A 107 15.45 -3.87 9.09
N LEU A 108 15.15 -3.65 10.37
CA LEU A 108 14.40 -4.55 11.23
C LEU A 108 13.60 -3.74 12.25
N GLY A 109 12.33 -4.06 12.44
CA GLY A 109 11.50 -3.34 13.40
C GLY A 109 10.05 -3.78 13.43
N LYS A 110 9.24 -2.92 14.04
CA LYS A 110 7.80 -3.10 14.24
C LYS A 110 7.05 -1.87 13.76
N SER A 111 5.84 -2.07 13.31
CA SER A 111 4.90 -1.00 12.97
C SER A 111 3.49 -1.38 13.42
N ASP A 112 2.73 -0.40 13.86
CA ASP A 112 1.28 -0.51 14.06
C ASP A 112 0.60 0.26 12.94
N LEU A 113 -0.49 -0.29 12.41
CA LEU A 113 -1.31 0.36 11.38
C LEU A 113 -2.76 -0.04 11.53
N ASP A 114 -3.65 0.79 11.01
CA ASP A 114 -5.07 0.47 10.88
C ASP A 114 -5.38 0.19 9.41
N VAL A 115 -5.87 -1.03 9.13
CA VAL A 115 -6.30 -1.41 7.79
C VAL A 115 -7.76 -1.09 7.63
N ARG A 116 -8.07 -0.27 6.62
CA ARG A 116 -9.41 0.15 6.29
C ARG A 116 -10.09 -0.88 5.39
N PHE A 117 -11.27 -1.34 5.81
CA PHE A 117 -12.20 -2.14 5.02
C PHE A 117 -13.45 -1.32 4.75
N TRP A 118 -14.00 -1.43 3.55
CA TRP A 118 -15.27 -0.82 3.21
C TRP A 118 -16.36 -1.89 3.10
N PHE A 119 -17.31 -1.85 4.03
CA PHE A 119 -18.47 -2.74 4.03
C PHE A 119 -19.65 -2.04 3.36
N ARG A 120 -19.97 -2.45 2.14
CA ARG A 120 -21.00 -1.82 1.29
C ARG A 120 -22.38 -1.83 1.92
N ASP A 121 -22.74 -2.94 2.57
CA ASP A 121 -24.07 -3.16 3.17
C ASP A 121 -24.02 -3.06 4.71
N GLY A 122 -22.86 -2.68 5.26
CA GLY A 122 -22.59 -2.70 6.69
C GLY A 122 -22.28 -4.09 7.23
N VAL A 123 -22.20 -4.21 8.56
CA VAL A 123 -21.99 -5.46 9.29
C VAL A 123 -23.21 -5.67 10.20
N PRO A 124 -24.30 -6.31 9.72
CA PRO A 124 -25.49 -6.52 10.52
C PRO A 124 -25.21 -7.42 11.74
N PRO A 125 -25.85 -7.16 12.91
CA PRO A 125 -26.76 -6.04 13.19
C PRO A 125 -26.05 -4.76 13.69
N THR A 126 -24.74 -4.71 13.67
CA THR A 126 -23.92 -3.80 14.50
C THR A 126 -23.50 -2.50 13.82
N SER A 127 -23.45 -2.42 12.50
CA SER A 127 -23.01 -1.20 11.83
C SER A 127 -23.75 -0.93 10.52
N ASN A 128 -23.91 0.36 10.21
CA ASN A 128 -24.35 0.85 8.92
C ASN A 128 -23.26 0.66 7.86
N PRO A 129 -23.60 0.77 6.54
CA PRO A 129 -22.60 0.85 5.48
C PRO A 129 -21.51 1.86 5.78
N GLY A 130 -20.26 1.48 5.54
CA GLY A 130 -19.14 2.36 5.83
C GLY A 130 -17.80 1.66 6.04
N ALA A 131 -16.82 2.47 6.43
CA ALA A 131 -15.48 2.00 6.73
C ALA A 131 -15.41 1.37 8.13
N VAL A 132 -14.65 0.27 8.21
CA VAL A 132 -14.22 -0.36 9.46
C VAL A 132 -12.69 -0.41 9.45
N PHE A 133 -12.07 -0.04 10.56
CA PHE A 133 -10.62 -0.01 10.72
C PHE A 133 -10.18 -1.14 11.64
N LEU A 134 -9.28 -1.99 11.14
CA LEU A 134 -8.73 -3.11 11.89
C LEU A 134 -7.30 -2.80 12.32
N PRO A 135 -7.01 -2.68 13.62
CA PRO A 135 -5.67 -2.40 14.12
C PRO A 135 -4.76 -3.63 13.98
N LEU A 136 -3.66 -3.49 13.25
CA LEU A 136 -2.69 -4.53 12.98
C LEU A 136 -1.32 -4.18 13.54
N GLY A 137 -0.60 -5.21 14.02
CA GLY A 137 0.81 -5.18 14.31
C GLY A 137 1.61 -5.87 13.22
N VAL A 138 2.69 -5.22 12.78
CA VAL A 138 3.62 -5.74 11.76
C VAL A 138 4.99 -5.83 12.37
N THR A 139 5.63 -6.98 12.27
CA THR A 139 7.01 -7.19 12.76
C THR A 139 7.83 -7.84 11.66
N GLY A 140 9.01 -7.32 11.40
CA GLY A 140 9.91 -7.90 10.41
C GLY A 140 10.92 -6.91 9.86
N GLY A 141 11.44 -7.19 8.67
CA GLY A 141 12.48 -6.38 8.08
C GLY A 141 12.72 -6.70 6.62
N GLY A 142 13.79 -6.16 6.10
CA GLY A 142 14.14 -6.34 4.70
C GLY A 142 15.50 -5.79 4.35
N LEU A 143 15.83 -5.97 3.09
CA LEU A 143 17.04 -5.46 2.43
C LEU A 143 16.65 -4.74 1.15
N ALA A 144 17.36 -3.69 0.83
CA ALA A 144 17.29 -3.05 -0.46
C ALA A 144 18.69 -2.74 -0.99
N VAL A 145 18.89 -2.97 -2.27
CA VAL A 145 20.13 -2.67 -2.98
C VAL A 145 19.83 -1.63 -4.03
N SER A 146 20.56 -0.53 -4.03
CA SER A 146 20.44 0.52 -5.04
C SER A 146 21.78 0.74 -5.73
N TYR A 147 21.73 0.82 -7.06
CA TYR A 147 22.85 1.32 -7.86
C TYR A 147 22.47 2.69 -8.39
N LYS A 148 23.32 3.68 -8.13
CA LYS A 148 23.13 5.06 -8.58
C LYS A 148 24.26 5.44 -9.51
N ARG A 149 23.92 6.02 -10.65
CA ARG A 149 24.87 6.50 -11.63
C ARG A 149 24.41 7.85 -12.16
N LYS A 150 25.11 8.92 -11.83
CA LYS A 150 24.67 10.30 -12.11
C LYS A 150 23.27 10.54 -11.52
N GLU A 151 22.29 10.73 -12.38
CA GLU A 151 20.87 10.90 -12.00
C GLU A 151 20.06 9.59 -12.07
N ASP A 152 20.66 8.52 -12.62
CA ASP A 152 20.00 7.22 -12.76
C ASP A 152 20.03 6.45 -11.44
N VAL A 153 18.91 5.81 -11.10
CA VAL A 153 18.77 4.96 -9.91
C VAL A 153 18.12 3.65 -10.30
N PHE A 154 18.74 2.55 -9.93
CA PHE A 154 18.17 1.21 -10.00
C PHE A 154 18.05 0.65 -8.58
N ARG A 155 16.93 0.01 -8.27
CA ARG A 155 16.70 -0.53 -6.92
C ARG A 155 16.04 -1.89 -6.96
N VAL A 156 16.52 -2.79 -6.10
CA VAL A 156 15.89 -4.08 -5.80
C VAL A 156 15.64 -4.13 -4.30
N GLY A 157 14.44 -4.52 -3.90
CA GLY A 157 14.07 -4.63 -2.49
C GLY A 157 13.46 -6.00 -2.16
N LEU A 158 13.75 -6.49 -0.97
CA LEU A 158 13.19 -7.71 -0.41
C LEU A 158 12.69 -7.42 1.00
N GLY A 159 11.42 -7.68 1.26
CA GLY A 159 10.81 -7.51 2.57
C GLY A 159 10.13 -8.79 3.05
N ARG A 160 10.22 -9.06 4.35
CA ARG A 160 9.46 -10.14 5.01
C ARG A 160 8.97 -9.65 6.36
N VAL A 161 7.67 -9.74 6.56
CA VAL A 161 7.02 -9.36 7.81
C VAL A 161 6.02 -10.43 8.25
N GLN A 162 5.77 -10.45 9.55
CA GLN A 162 4.68 -11.16 10.19
C GLN A 162 3.62 -10.13 10.57
N ILE A 163 2.38 -10.39 10.20
CA ILE A 163 1.24 -9.54 10.49
C ILE A 163 0.36 -10.26 11.51
N SER A 164 0.00 -9.56 12.58
CA SER A 164 -0.89 -10.04 13.65
C SER A 164 -1.85 -8.94 14.04
N GLU A 165 -2.95 -9.26 14.69
CA GLU A 165 -3.78 -8.26 15.30
C GLU A 165 -3.08 -7.63 16.50
N LYS A 166 -3.21 -6.31 16.67
CA LYS A 166 -2.49 -5.56 17.70
C LYS A 166 -2.85 -6.02 19.12
N ASN A 167 -4.10 -6.31 19.37
CA ASN A 167 -4.61 -6.68 20.70
C ASN A 167 -4.72 -8.20 20.92
N ARG A 168 -4.38 -9.02 19.94
CA ARG A 168 -4.55 -10.48 19.94
C ARG A 168 -5.96 -10.95 20.34
N SER A 169 -6.96 -10.10 20.16
CA SER A 169 -8.36 -10.37 20.53
C SER A 169 -9.12 -11.13 19.47
N ASN A 170 -8.66 -11.07 18.23
CA ASN A 170 -9.27 -11.74 17.10
C ASN A 170 -8.23 -12.55 16.32
N SER A 171 -8.69 -13.57 15.67
CA SER A 171 -7.92 -14.39 14.74
C SER A 171 -8.39 -14.14 13.32
N TYR A 172 -7.47 -14.30 12.36
CA TYR A 172 -7.78 -14.11 10.94
C TYR A 172 -8.40 -15.37 10.37
N PRO A 173 -9.48 -15.26 9.56
CA PRO A 173 -9.94 -16.40 8.79
C PRO A 173 -8.86 -16.91 7.83
N VAL A 174 -8.74 -18.22 7.72
CA VAL A 174 -7.91 -18.85 6.69
C VAL A 174 -8.64 -18.83 5.36
N THR A 175 -9.91 -19.28 5.38
CA THR A 175 -10.87 -19.27 4.27
C THR A 175 -12.26 -19.44 4.85
N TYR A 176 -13.29 -19.22 4.03
CA TYR A 176 -14.67 -19.53 4.38
C TYR A 176 -15.04 -20.93 3.88
N PRO A 177 -15.41 -21.87 4.77
CA PRO A 177 -15.86 -23.20 4.36
C PRO A 177 -17.20 -23.12 3.60
N PHE A 178 -17.34 -23.94 2.56
CA PHE A 178 -18.62 -24.10 1.86
C PHE A 178 -19.48 -25.18 2.53
N VAL A 179 -20.70 -24.84 2.91
CA VAL A 179 -21.67 -25.73 3.53
C VAL A 179 -22.70 -26.12 2.47
N THR A 180 -22.73 -27.39 2.09
CA THR A 180 -23.70 -27.93 1.13
C THR A 180 -25.01 -28.26 1.83
N LEU A 181 -26.11 -27.73 1.33
CA LEU A 181 -27.47 -28.02 1.80
C LEU A 181 -28.14 -29.09 0.94
N PHE A 182 -28.04 -28.95 -0.38
CA PHE A 182 -28.57 -29.87 -1.39
C PHE A 182 -27.57 -29.93 -2.56
N PRO A 183 -27.75 -30.86 -3.53
CA PRO A 183 -26.94 -30.84 -4.76
C PRO A 183 -26.95 -29.45 -5.41
N ASN A 184 -25.76 -28.85 -5.59
CA ASN A 184 -25.54 -27.52 -6.17
C ASN A 184 -26.11 -26.32 -5.37
N VAL A 185 -26.59 -26.51 -4.15
CA VAL A 185 -27.10 -25.46 -3.27
C VAL A 185 -26.38 -25.49 -1.95
N GLY A 186 -25.82 -24.35 -1.55
CA GLY A 186 -25.10 -24.20 -0.31
C GLY A 186 -24.68 -22.77 -0.08
N TYR A 187 -23.92 -22.54 0.97
CA TYR A 187 -23.42 -21.22 1.32
C TYR A 187 -22.00 -21.28 1.92
N TYR A 188 -21.32 -20.17 1.85
CA TYR A 188 -20.06 -19.98 2.55
C TYR A 188 -20.36 -19.57 4.00
N GLN A 189 -19.81 -20.32 4.96
CA GLN A 189 -19.90 -19.97 6.38
C GLN A 189 -18.96 -18.79 6.65
N VAL A 190 -19.48 -17.57 6.60
CA VAL A 190 -18.74 -16.32 6.79
C VAL A 190 -18.85 -15.78 8.22
N ASP A 191 -19.76 -16.36 9.00
CA ASP A 191 -20.03 -16.00 10.38
C ASP A 191 -20.20 -17.29 11.19
N SER A 192 -19.68 -17.32 12.42
CA SER A 192 -19.78 -18.46 13.33
C SER A 192 -21.21 -18.69 13.86
N SER A 193 -22.11 -17.72 13.73
CA SER A 193 -23.53 -17.88 14.04
C SER A 193 -24.28 -18.71 13.00
N LEU A 194 -23.72 -18.83 11.76
CA LEU A 194 -24.27 -19.70 10.72
C LEU A 194 -23.89 -21.17 10.99
N PRO A 195 -24.82 -22.13 10.78
CA PRO A 195 -24.50 -23.54 10.90
C PRO A 195 -23.33 -23.95 9.99
N GLY A 196 -22.44 -24.83 10.46
CA GLY A 196 -21.34 -25.33 9.65
C GLY A 196 -20.16 -25.88 10.45
N PRO A 197 -19.06 -26.25 9.80
CA PRO A 197 -17.88 -26.86 10.46
C PRO A 197 -17.08 -25.89 11.30
N GLY A 198 -17.38 -24.58 11.26
CA GLY A 198 -16.60 -23.50 11.87
C GLY A 198 -15.58 -22.91 10.90
N ILE A 199 -15.29 -21.63 11.09
CA ILE A 199 -14.32 -20.89 10.27
C ILE A 199 -12.92 -21.18 10.81
N PRO A 200 -12.00 -21.79 10.03
CA PRO A 200 -10.63 -21.97 10.47
C PRO A 200 -9.92 -20.63 10.58
N THR A 201 -9.25 -20.37 11.70
CA THR A 201 -8.58 -19.11 11.99
C THR A 201 -7.11 -19.29 12.33
N ILE A 202 -6.34 -18.22 12.20
CA ILE A 202 -4.92 -18.11 12.58
C ILE A 202 -4.67 -16.78 13.28
N ASP A 203 -3.70 -16.75 14.19
CA ASP A 203 -3.36 -15.55 14.96
C ASP A 203 -2.42 -14.61 14.19
N SER A 204 -1.76 -15.11 13.17
CA SER A 204 -0.82 -14.32 12.37
C SER A 204 -0.49 -14.97 11.04
N TYR A 205 -0.09 -14.16 10.08
CA TYR A 205 0.32 -14.63 8.75
C TYR A 205 1.56 -13.90 8.24
N GLY A 206 2.32 -14.57 7.36
CA GLY A 206 3.50 -14.01 6.75
C GLY A 206 3.18 -13.23 5.48
N TYR A 207 3.87 -12.10 5.30
CA TYR A 207 3.81 -11.27 4.10
C TYR A 207 5.24 -11.07 3.57
N LYS A 208 5.46 -11.37 2.30
CA LYS A 208 6.75 -11.18 1.61
C LYS A 208 6.54 -10.25 0.43
N THR A 209 7.50 -9.37 0.19
CA THR A 209 7.48 -8.45 -0.95
C THR A 209 8.82 -8.45 -1.65
N ILE A 210 8.79 -8.49 -2.98
CA ILE A 210 9.93 -8.27 -3.86
C ILE A 210 9.62 -7.01 -4.66
N THR A 211 10.57 -6.08 -4.74
CA THR A 211 10.42 -4.82 -5.49
C THR A 211 11.57 -4.64 -6.47
N LEU A 212 11.25 -4.08 -7.62
CA LEU A 212 12.21 -3.63 -8.62
C LEU A 212 11.86 -2.19 -8.97
N GLY A 213 12.84 -1.32 -9.10
CA GLY A 213 12.60 0.07 -9.46
C GLY A 213 13.74 0.63 -10.32
N ALA A 214 13.39 1.51 -11.22
CA ALA A 214 14.34 2.27 -12.01
C ALA A 214 13.83 3.69 -12.27
N ASP A 215 14.75 4.63 -12.20
CA ASP A 215 14.53 6.03 -12.51
C ASP A 215 15.70 6.48 -13.38
N VAL A 216 15.47 6.68 -14.69
CA VAL A 216 16.52 6.77 -15.71
C VAL A 216 16.31 7.95 -16.64
N GLY A 217 17.35 8.76 -16.81
CA GLY A 217 17.42 9.81 -17.82
C GLY A 217 17.75 9.25 -19.20
N LEU A 218 16.87 9.49 -20.19
CA LEU A 218 17.07 9.04 -21.57
C LEU A 218 17.74 10.09 -22.48
N GLY A 219 18.16 11.21 -21.90
CA GLY A 219 18.70 12.34 -22.66
C GLY A 219 17.63 13.26 -23.21
N SER A 220 18.06 14.42 -23.75
CA SER A 220 17.17 15.46 -24.28
C SER A 220 16.03 15.86 -23.34
N GLY A 221 16.20 15.73 -22.00
CA GLY A 221 15.21 16.03 -20.99
C GLY A 221 14.15 14.95 -20.79
N PHE A 222 14.21 13.80 -21.46
CA PHE A 222 13.34 12.66 -21.18
C PHE A 222 13.85 11.86 -19.98
N ARG A 223 12.89 11.38 -19.16
CA ARG A 223 13.12 10.53 -17.99
C ARG A 223 12.04 9.47 -17.90
N VAL A 224 12.40 8.28 -17.49
CA VAL A 224 11.47 7.18 -17.22
C VAL A 224 11.60 6.76 -15.77
N MET A 225 10.47 6.76 -15.07
CA MET A 225 10.33 6.24 -13.71
C MET A 225 9.46 4.99 -13.78
N THR A 226 9.92 3.89 -13.22
CA THR A 226 9.16 2.63 -13.20
C THR A 226 9.45 1.85 -11.93
N GLU A 227 8.43 1.21 -11.40
CA GLU A 227 8.57 0.24 -10.31
C GLU A 227 7.62 -0.94 -10.54
N PHE A 228 8.04 -2.09 -10.06
CA PHE A 228 7.29 -3.32 -10.03
C PHE A 228 7.39 -3.95 -8.63
N ALA A 229 6.31 -4.54 -8.13
CA ALA A 229 6.34 -5.30 -6.90
C ALA A 229 5.46 -6.54 -7.00
N ARG A 230 5.92 -7.62 -6.38
CA ARG A 230 5.17 -8.85 -6.13
C ARG A 230 5.03 -9.06 -4.62
N SER A 231 3.79 -9.23 -4.16
CA SER A 231 3.50 -9.58 -2.77
C SER A 231 2.97 -11.01 -2.68
N LEU A 232 3.47 -11.74 -1.69
CA LEU A 232 3.10 -13.12 -1.39
C LEU A 232 2.62 -13.20 0.06
N VAL A 233 1.48 -13.84 0.26
CA VAL A 233 0.88 -14.07 1.57
C VAL A 233 0.83 -15.57 1.84
N SER A 234 1.01 -15.96 3.09
CA SER A 234 0.87 -17.34 3.53
C SER A 234 -0.27 -17.50 4.52
N LYS A 235 -0.92 -18.65 4.50
CA LYS A 235 -1.90 -19.12 5.48
C LYS A 235 -3.29 -18.47 5.45
N THR A 236 -3.55 -17.42 4.68
CA THR A 236 -4.88 -16.83 4.58
C THR A 236 -5.17 -16.37 3.15
N SER A 237 -6.43 -16.43 2.73
CA SER A 237 -6.93 -15.88 1.48
C SER A 237 -7.43 -14.43 1.62
N PHE A 238 -7.45 -13.86 2.83
CA PHE A 238 -8.01 -12.54 3.11
C PHE A 238 -7.05 -11.38 2.88
N SER A 239 -5.74 -11.62 2.89
CA SER A 239 -4.73 -10.61 2.63
C SER A 239 -4.20 -10.68 1.20
N THR A 240 -3.66 -9.59 0.70
CA THR A 240 -3.35 -9.38 -0.71
C THR A 240 -2.13 -10.15 -1.19
N GLN A 241 -2.32 -11.18 -2.01
CA GLN A 241 -1.31 -11.64 -2.97
C GLN A 241 -1.49 -10.89 -4.27
N SER A 242 -0.49 -10.13 -4.69
CA SER A 242 -0.68 -9.23 -5.84
C SER A 242 0.60 -8.97 -6.61
N VAL A 243 0.41 -8.61 -7.87
CA VAL A 243 1.40 -7.91 -8.70
C VAL A 243 0.96 -6.48 -8.88
N ARG A 244 1.90 -5.56 -8.86
CA ARG A 244 1.66 -4.14 -9.08
C ARG A 244 2.85 -3.45 -9.70
N GLY A 245 2.60 -2.35 -10.34
CA GLY A 245 3.68 -1.57 -10.91
C GLY A 245 3.19 -0.32 -11.60
N TYR A 246 4.13 0.48 -12.03
CA TYR A 246 3.86 1.63 -12.89
C TYR A 246 5.03 1.92 -13.81
N VAL A 247 4.74 2.66 -14.87
CA VAL A 247 5.70 3.34 -15.71
C VAL A 247 5.24 4.77 -15.95
N SER A 248 6.15 5.73 -15.76
CA SER A 248 5.91 7.15 -16.04
C SER A 248 6.99 7.65 -16.98
N VAL A 249 6.58 8.36 -18.03
CA VAL A 249 7.47 9.04 -18.95
C VAL A 249 7.30 10.54 -18.74
N LEU A 250 8.41 11.21 -18.46
CA LEU A 250 8.46 12.62 -18.18
C LEU A 250 9.33 13.33 -19.22
N LYS A 251 9.01 14.58 -19.51
CA LYS A 251 9.81 15.44 -20.40
C LYS A 251 10.05 16.78 -19.71
N ARG A 252 11.30 17.05 -19.36
CA ARG A 252 11.68 18.37 -18.84
C ARG A 252 11.84 19.38 -19.98
N ILE A 253 11.12 20.49 -19.87
CA ILE A 253 11.14 21.64 -20.80
C ILE A 253 11.24 22.89 -19.93
N ASP A 254 12.45 23.41 -19.75
CA ASP A 254 12.76 24.53 -18.85
C ASP A 254 12.22 24.28 -17.42
N ARG A 255 11.17 25.02 -17.02
CA ARG A 255 10.50 24.90 -15.72
C ARG A 255 9.32 23.91 -15.71
N TRP A 256 8.91 23.41 -16.86
CA TRP A 256 7.82 22.48 -17.02
C TRP A 256 8.32 21.04 -17.12
N THR A 257 7.62 20.14 -16.44
CA THR A 257 7.85 18.69 -16.58
C THR A 257 6.50 18.00 -16.79
N PRO A 258 5.93 18.02 -18.02
CA PRO A 258 4.78 17.20 -18.36
C PRO A 258 5.13 15.71 -18.28
N TYR A 259 4.14 14.89 -17.95
CA TYR A 259 4.28 13.44 -17.89
C TYR A 259 3.00 12.69 -18.25
N VAL A 260 3.20 11.44 -18.65
CA VAL A 260 2.18 10.41 -18.73
C VAL A 260 2.58 9.24 -17.84
N ALA A 261 1.63 8.67 -17.09
CA ALA A 261 1.87 7.53 -16.26
C ALA A 261 0.79 6.46 -16.49
N TYR A 262 1.20 5.20 -16.45
CA TYR A 262 0.34 4.05 -16.38
C TYR A 262 0.68 3.25 -15.12
N ALA A 263 -0.32 2.86 -14.35
CA ALA A 263 -0.14 2.04 -13.15
C ALA A 263 -1.18 0.91 -13.12
N PHE A 264 -0.82 -0.19 -12.46
CA PHE A 264 -1.72 -1.33 -12.29
C PHE A 264 -1.52 -2.02 -10.95
N LEU A 265 -2.58 -2.68 -10.48
CA LEU A 265 -2.61 -3.47 -9.26
C LEU A 265 -3.61 -4.61 -9.44
N HIS A 266 -3.10 -5.85 -9.43
CA HIS A 266 -3.90 -7.06 -9.60
C HIS A 266 -3.59 -8.08 -8.52
N SER A 267 -4.61 -8.50 -7.80
CA SER A 267 -4.55 -9.68 -6.93
C SER A 267 -4.47 -10.97 -7.75
N ASP A 268 -3.97 -12.02 -7.16
CA ASP A 268 -3.95 -13.34 -7.77
C ASP A 268 -5.37 -13.80 -8.10
N ARG A 269 -5.52 -14.45 -9.25
CA ARG A 269 -6.82 -14.89 -9.74
C ARG A 269 -7.57 -15.76 -8.72
N ALA A 270 -6.88 -16.65 -8.04
CA ALA A 270 -7.47 -17.49 -7.01
C ALA A 270 -8.15 -16.68 -5.88
N GLN A 271 -7.54 -15.57 -5.47
CA GLN A 271 -8.15 -14.68 -4.45
C GLN A 271 -9.37 -13.91 -4.99
N LEU A 272 -9.28 -13.42 -6.23
CA LEU A 272 -10.42 -12.79 -6.90
C LEU A 272 -11.59 -13.75 -7.04
N ASP A 273 -11.32 -15.00 -7.43
CA ASP A 273 -12.34 -16.03 -7.61
C ASP A 273 -13.00 -16.43 -6.28
N VAL A 274 -12.21 -16.62 -5.21
CA VAL A 274 -12.76 -16.91 -3.86
C VAL A 274 -13.68 -15.78 -3.41
N ARG A 275 -13.23 -14.54 -3.50
CA ARG A 275 -14.07 -13.37 -3.14
C ARG A 275 -15.32 -13.28 -4.04
N ALA A 276 -15.19 -13.51 -5.34
CA ALA A 276 -16.30 -13.46 -6.27
C ALA A 276 -17.34 -14.56 -5.97
N ASN A 277 -16.88 -15.76 -5.65
CA ASN A 277 -17.73 -16.89 -5.26
C ASN A 277 -18.50 -16.59 -3.98
N VAL A 278 -17.83 -16.10 -2.92
CA VAL A 278 -18.49 -15.71 -1.67
C VAL A 278 -19.53 -14.61 -1.90
N ASN A 279 -19.17 -13.57 -2.66
CA ASN A 279 -20.06 -12.44 -2.95
C ASN A 279 -21.24 -12.79 -3.85
N GLY A 280 -21.05 -13.70 -4.81
CA GLY A 280 -22.04 -14.06 -5.82
C GLY A 280 -22.93 -15.24 -5.44
N ASN A 281 -22.54 -16.00 -4.41
CA ASN A 281 -23.34 -17.13 -3.97
C ASN A 281 -24.62 -16.66 -3.27
N ALA A 282 -25.73 -17.32 -3.60
CA ALA A 282 -27.01 -17.06 -2.97
C ALA A 282 -27.79 -18.37 -2.76
N VAL A 283 -28.29 -18.55 -1.55
CA VAL A 283 -29.25 -19.62 -1.27
C VAL A 283 -30.65 -19.19 -1.69
N PRO A 284 -31.48 -20.10 -2.22
CA PRO A 284 -32.86 -19.82 -2.62
C PRO A 284 -33.71 -19.36 -1.44
N ASN A 285 -34.69 -18.47 -1.74
CA ASN A 285 -35.54 -17.85 -0.71
C ASN A 285 -36.44 -18.83 0.09
N PHE A 286 -36.66 -20.05 -0.42
CA PHE A 286 -37.41 -21.08 0.32
C PHE A 286 -36.59 -21.69 1.51
N ILE A 287 -35.29 -21.41 1.56
CA ILE A 287 -34.43 -21.87 2.67
C ILE A 287 -34.65 -20.93 3.88
N PRO A 288 -34.96 -21.45 5.05
CA PRO A 288 -35.09 -20.64 6.25
C PRO A 288 -33.80 -19.83 6.50
N GLY A 289 -33.96 -18.52 6.72
CA GLY A 289 -32.81 -17.63 6.95
C GLY A 289 -32.03 -17.23 5.68
N ALA A 290 -32.50 -17.56 4.46
CA ALA A 290 -31.81 -17.25 3.21
C ALA A 290 -31.38 -15.79 3.07
N ALA A 291 -32.25 -14.84 3.44
CA ALA A 291 -31.95 -13.42 3.36
C ALA A 291 -30.75 -13.04 4.25
N GLN A 292 -30.70 -13.57 5.48
CA GLN A 292 -29.60 -13.34 6.40
C GLN A 292 -28.30 -14.00 5.91
N ILE A 293 -28.37 -15.27 5.45
CA ILE A 293 -27.21 -15.99 4.89
C ILE A 293 -26.62 -15.21 3.71
N ASN A 294 -27.49 -14.79 2.77
CA ASN A 294 -27.05 -14.05 1.58
C ASN A 294 -26.46 -12.67 1.93
N ALA A 295 -27.03 -11.95 2.90
CA ALA A 295 -26.48 -10.70 3.40
C ALA A 295 -25.12 -10.92 4.07
N SER A 296 -24.99 -11.94 4.93
CA SER A 296 -23.73 -12.28 5.59
C SER A 296 -22.62 -12.61 4.59
N GLN A 297 -22.91 -13.37 3.53
CA GLN A 297 -21.93 -13.69 2.48
C GLN A 297 -21.43 -12.43 1.76
N ARG A 298 -22.31 -11.48 1.43
CA ARG A 298 -21.89 -10.20 0.83
C ARG A 298 -20.99 -9.39 1.77
N THR A 299 -21.35 -9.32 3.05
CA THR A 299 -20.50 -8.69 4.09
C THR A 299 -19.16 -9.40 4.23
N GLY A 300 -19.16 -10.75 4.28
CA GLY A 300 -17.93 -11.54 4.35
C GLY A 300 -17.00 -11.31 3.14
N ALA A 301 -17.59 -11.12 1.96
CA ALA A 301 -16.84 -10.81 0.76
C ALA A 301 -16.15 -9.42 0.80
N ASP A 302 -16.70 -8.46 1.55
CA ASP A 302 -16.08 -7.14 1.72
C ASP A 302 -14.88 -7.17 2.70
N GLY A 303 -14.73 -8.24 3.48
CA GLY A 303 -13.55 -8.49 4.32
C GLY A 303 -12.31 -8.96 3.56
N PHE A 304 -12.38 -9.24 2.25
CA PHE A 304 -11.20 -9.59 1.46
C PHE A 304 -10.48 -8.34 0.97
N LEU A 305 -9.15 -8.27 1.17
CA LEU A 305 -8.29 -7.27 0.54
C LEU A 305 -7.88 -7.74 -0.86
N VAL A 306 -8.65 -7.39 -1.86
CA VAL A 306 -8.43 -7.79 -3.24
C VAL A 306 -8.50 -6.59 -4.18
N PHE A 307 -7.72 -6.62 -5.23
CA PHE A 307 -7.55 -5.51 -6.15
C PHE A 307 -7.51 -6.02 -7.59
N ASP A 308 -8.19 -5.30 -8.46
CA ASP A 308 -8.15 -5.49 -9.91
C ASP A 308 -8.42 -4.13 -10.55
N GLN A 309 -7.35 -3.33 -10.72
CA GLN A 309 -7.46 -1.99 -11.29
C GLN A 309 -6.21 -1.58 -12.05
N SER A 310 -6.41 -0.61 -12.95
CA SER A 310 -5.34 0.10 -13.64
C SER A 310 -5.70 1.57 -13.81
N SER A 311 -4.66 2.43 -13.88
CA SER A 311 -4.83 3.87 -14.02
C SER A 311 -3.95 4.43 -15.13
N VAL A 312 -4.46 5.44 -15.81
CA VAL A 312 -3.68 6.32 -16.69
C VAL A 312 -3.76 7.73 -16.14
N ALA A 313 -2.62 8.39 -16.01
CA ALA A 313 -2.54 9.77 -15.55
C ALA A 313 -1.80 10.64 -16.57
N LEU A 314 -2.30 11.85 -16.74
CA LEU A 314 -1.65 12.94 -17.47
C LEU A 314 -1.45 14.08 -16.49
N GLY A 315 -0.23 14.56 -16.37
CA GLY A 315 0.06 15.63 -15.43
C GLY A 315 1.24 16.47 -15.84
N SER A 316 1.51 17.49 -15.05
CA SER A 316 2.68 18.33 -15.18
C SER A 316 3.10 18.93 -13.85
N SER A 317 4.41 19.07 -13.67
CA SER A 317 5.05 19.85 -12.61
C SER A 317 5.56 21.15 -13.21
N TYR A 318 5.40 22.25 -12.48
CA TYR A 318 5.99 23.56 -12.81
C TYR A 318 6.85 24.05 -11.66
N ALA A 319 8.14 24.20 -11.88
CA ALA A 319 9.09 24.73 -10.91
C ALA A 319 8.93 26.25 -10.79
N LEU A 320 8.38 26.72 -9.67
CA LEU A 320 8.29 28.16 -9.36
C LEU A 320 9.66 28.72 -8.96
N SER A 321 10.39 27.93 -8.16
CA SER A 321 11.75 28.22 -7.70
C SER A 321 12.53 26.91 -7.53
N ALA A 322 13.77 26.99 -7.07
CA ALA A 322 14.55 25.79 -6.70
C ALA A 322 13.90 24.98 -5.56
N ASN A 323 13.09 25.63 -4.72
CA ASN A 323 12.51 25.07 -3.51
C ASN A 323 11.00 24.91 -3.57
N SER A 324 10.34 25.29 -4.69
CA SER A 324 8.88 25.24 -4.77
C SER A 324 8.37 24.84 -6.15
N SER A 325 7.26 24.10 -6.16
CA SER A 325 6.60 23.65 -7.39
C SER A 325 5.09 23.59 -7.23
N ILE A 326 4.38 23.82 -8.33
CA ILE A 326 2.96 23.50 -8.48
C ILE A 326 2.86 22.31 -9.40
N LYS A 327 1.97 21.37 -9.08
CA LYS A 327 1.72 20.19 -9.89
C LYS A 327 0.23 19.98 -10.07
N ALA A 328 -0.15 19.54 -11.27
CA ALA A 328 -1.52 19.17 -11.59
C ALA A 328 -1.54 17.82 -12.32
N GLU A 329 -2.58 17.03 -12.09
CA GLU A 329 -2.77 15.70 -12.67
C GLU A 329 -4.25 15.42 -12.90
N LEU A 330 -4.57 14.85 -14.04
CA LEU A 330 -5.83 14.18 -14.31
C LEU A 330 -5.56 12.68 -14.43
N MET A 331 -6.16 11.89 -13.56
CA MET A 331 -6.04 10.44 -13.54
C MET A 331 -7.40 9.78 -13.80
N ARG A 332 -7.38 8.74 -14.63
CA ARG A 332 -8.51 7.85 -14.83
C ARG A 332 -8.14 6.45 -14.40
N THR A 333 -8.84 5.93 -13.39
CA THR A 333 -8.74 4.56 -12.90
C THR A 333 -9.89 3.72 -13.44
N ARG A 334 -9.56 2.56 -13.99
CA ARG A 334 -10.54 1.52 -14.38
C ARG A 334 -10.46 0.39 -13.37
N VAL A 335 -11.58 0.09 -12.75
CA VAL A 335 -11.74 -1.10 -11.91
C VAL A 335 -12.12 -2.27 -12.82
N GLY A 336 -11.45 -3.42 -12.67
CA GLY A 336 -11.83 -4.66 -13.34
C GLY A 336 -12.99 -5.36 -12.63
N GLN A 337 -12.72 -6.41 -11.87
CA GLN A 337 -13.74 -7.10 -11.10
C GLN A 337 -14.11 -6.38 -9.80
N VAL A 338 -13.09 -5.94 -9.06
CA VAL A 338 -13.22 -5.33 -7.73
C VAL A 338 -11.93 -4.61 -7.36
N SER A 339 -12.00 -3.62 -6.48
CA SER A 339 -10.82 -3.06 -5.82
C SER A 339 -11.17 -2.58 -4.42
N SER A 340 -10.43 -3.05 -3.43
CA SER A 340 -10.56 -2.58 -2.03
C SER A 340 -10.03 -1.14 -1.83
N LEU A 341 -9.51 -0.48 -2.87
CA LEU A 341 -9.19 0.95 -2.86
C LEU A 341 -10.37 1.83 -3.29
N VAL A 342 -11.52 1.22 -3.65
CA VAL A 342 -12.68 1.94 -4.17
C VAL A 342 -13.91 1.60 -3.34
N ASP A 343 -14.50 2.63 -2.75
CA ASP A 343 -15.72 2.51 -1.97
C ASP A 343 -16.93 2.43 -2.91
N GLY A 344 -17.66 1.33 -2.83
CA GLY A 344 -18.95 1.18 -3.53
C GLY A 344 -20.11 1.70 -2.67
N PRO A 345 -21.09 2.41 -3.24
CA PRO A 345 -22.33 2.70 -2.52
C PRO A 345 -23.05 1.42 -2.05
N PRO A 346 -23.94 1.49 -1.04
CA PRO A 346 -24.73 0.36 -0.57
C PRO A 346 -25.45 -0.36 -1.71
N GLY A 347 -25.41 -1.70 -1.71
CA GLY A 347 -26.03 -2.54 -2.75
C GLY A 347 -25.37 -2.47 -4.13
N SER A 348 -24.32 -1.66 -4.31
CA SER A 348 -23.71 -1.43 -5.63
C SER A 348 -22.66 -2.48 -6.01
N ASN A 349 -22.37 -2.51 -7.31
CA ASN A 349 -21.23 -3.23 -7.87
C ASN A 349 -20.30 -2.24 -8.59
N ILE A 350 -19.04 -2.20 -8.18
CA ILE A 350 -18.03 -1.32 -8.79
C ILE A 350 -17.32 -1.95 -10.00
N ARG A 351 -17.75 -3.15 -10.42
CA ARG A 351 -17.16 -3.87 -11.55
C ARG A 351 -17.22 -3.02 -12.83
N HIS A 352 -16.07 -2.93 -13.52
CA HIS A 352 -15.89 -2.17 -14.77
C HIS A 352 -16.18 -0.66 -14.68
N GLN A 353 -16.19 -0.11 -13.48
CA GLN A 353 -16.36 1.33 -13.25
C GLN A 353 -15.07 2.10 -13.61
N ASN A 354 -15.27 3.35 -14.05
CA ASN A 354 -14.19 4.29 -14.27
C ASN A 354 -14.30 5.45 -13.27
N ILE A 355 -13.18 5.81 -12.66
CA ILE A 355 -13.09 6.89 -11.69
C ILE A 355 -12.12 7.93 -12.24
N ASN A 356 -12.56 9.19 -12.33
CA ASN A 356 -11.70 10.28 -12.73
C ASN A 356 -11.34 11.11 -11.50
N VAL A 357 -10.06 11.42 -11.34
CA VAL A 357 -9.55 12.23 -10.24
C VAL A 357 -8.70 13.35 -10.80
N PHE A 358 -9.04 14.59 -10.44
CA PHE A 358 -8.22 15.76 -10.68
C PHE A 358 -7.49 16.13 -9.39
N SER A 359 -6.19 16.38 -9.48
CA SER A 359 -5.34 16.71 -8.34
C SER A 359 -4.50 17.94 -8.64
N VAL A 360 -4.40 18.82 -7.66
CA VAL A 360 -3.46 19.95 -7.67
C VAL A 360 -2.69 19.93 -6.36
N SER A 361 -1.38 20.15 -6.40
CA SER A 361 -0.56 20.27 -5.20
C SER A 361 0.44 21.42 -5.34
N TYR A 362 0.66 22.11 -4.23
CA TYR A 362 1.75 23.04 -4.05
C TYR A 362 2.76 22.42 -3.08
N ASN A 363 4.02 22.42 -3.48
CA ASN A 363 5.11 21.83 -2.70
C ASN A 363 6.15 22.93 -2.44
N PHE A 364 6.62 23.01 -1.21
CA PHE A 364 7.59 24.01 -0.75
C PHE A 364 8.52 23.42 0.29
N VAL A 365 9.81 23.78 0.21
CA VAL A 365 10.85 23.44 1.19
C VAL A 365 11.63 24.71 1.50
N PHE A 366 11.94 24.95 2.77
CA PHE A 366 12.69 26.10 3.27
C PHE A 366 13.98 25.67 3.97
#